data_4d61bdfc094d33d386e86eaf0a68e7d2
#
_entry.id   4d61bdfc094d33d386e86eaf0a68e7d2
#
_cell.length_a   1.000
_cell.length_b   1.000
_cell.length_c   1.000
_cell.angle_alpha   90.00
_cell.angle_beta   90.00
_cell.angle_gamma   90.00
#
_symmetry.space_group_name_H-M   'P 1'
#
loop_
_entity.id
_entity.type
_entity.pdbx_description
1 polymer ?
#
loop_
_entity_poly.entity_id
_entity_poly.type
_entity_poly.pdbx_seq_one_letter_code
_entity_poly.pdbx_strand_id
1 'polypeptide(L)'
;MLIIGLTGSIAMGKSATANMFRDLGIGVFDADAEVHKLYAKGGEAVPLIEAAFPGVTRDGAIDRTLLAGRVLGNPEALRKLEAIVHPLVREREKRFMAEQAAAGARMVVLDIPLLFESGPGDRVDYVVVVSAPAEVQRERAMARPGMTAEKFEAILAKQMPDEEKRRRADFVVDTSQGFDHALEQVKEIVSKLEALPKRLAG
;
A
#
# COMPACT_ATOMS: atom_id res chain seq x y z
N MET A 1 -4.88 8.45 -18.42
CA MET A 1 -4.88 7.33 -17.48
C MET A 1 -5.32 7.84 -16.12
N LEU A 2 -6.33 7.23 -15.49
CA LEU A 2 -6.75 7.55 -14.13
C LEU A 2 -5.80 6.93 -13.10
N ILE A 3 -5.58 7.62 -12.00
CA ILE A 3 -4.79 7.13 -10.87
C ILE A 3 -5.72 6.91 -9.68
N ILE A 4 -5.86 5.68 -9.25
CA ILE A 4 -6.76 5.26 -8.19
C ILE A 4 -5.94 4.95 -6.94
N GLY A 5 -6.24 5.62 -5.82
CA GLY A 5 -5.67 5.28 -4.52
C GLY A 5 -6.48 4.18 -3.85
N LEU A 6 -5.87 3.04 -3.59
CA LEU A 6 -6.46 1.97 -2.79
C LEU A 6 -5.91 2.04 -1.38
N THR A 7 -6.80 2.20 -0.40
CA THR A 7 -6.42 2.28 1.01
C THR A 7 -7.39 1.52 1.89
N GLY A 8 -7.02 1.35 3.14
CA GLY A 8 -7.83 0.66 4.14
C GLY A 8 -7.00 0.36 5.38
N SER A 9 -7.65 0.28 6.52
CA SER A 9 -6.99 -0.02 7.78
C SER A 9 -6.49 -1.48 7.84
N ILE A 10 -5.67 -1.76 8.84
CA ILE A 10 -5.14 -3.12 9.05
C ILE A 10 -6.28 -4.17 9.01
N ALA A 11 -6.02 -5.29 8.36
CA ALA A 11 -6.92 -6.45 8.27
C ALA A 11 -8.27 -6.21 7.57
N MET A 12 -8.47 -5.07 6.90
CA MET A 12 -9.69 -4.77 6.13
C MET A 12 -9.80 -5.51 4.78
N GLY A 13 -8.77 -6.25 4.34
CA GLY A 13 -8.81 -7.01 3.08
C GLY A 13 -8.18 -6.32 1.87
N LYS A 14 -7.40 -5.24 2.08
CA LYS A 14 -6.79 -4.43 1.02
C LYS A 14 -5.99 -5.24 0.01
N SER A 15 -5.14 -6.18 0.45
CA SER A 15 -4.32 -7.00 -0.47
C SER A 15 -5.17 -7.91 -1.36
N ALA A 16 -6.26 -8.48 -0.83
CA ALA A 16 -7.20 -9.25 -1.64
C ALA A 16 -7.89 -8.37 -2.69
N THR A 17 -8.34 -7.17 -2.29
CA THR A 17 -8.94 -6.20 -3.21
C THR A 17 -7.95 -5.73 -4.27
N ALA A 18 -6.68 -5.49 -3.91
CA ALA A 18 -5.62 -5.17 -4.88
C ALA A 18 -5.44 -6.30 -5.92
N ASN A 19 -5.53 -7.57 -5.52
CA ASN A 19 -5.49 -8.70 -6.45
C ASN A 19 -6.72 -8.75 -7.35
N MET A 20 -7.91 -8.41 -6.86
CA MET A 20 -9.12 -8.31 -7.69
C MET A 20 -8.94 -7.30 -8.84
N PHE A 21 -8.31 -6.15 -8.59
CA PHE A 21 -7.96 -5.20 -9.65
C PHE A 21 -6.97 -5.80 -10.66
N ARG A 22 -5.95 -6.54 -10.20
CA ARG A 22 -4.99 -7.23 -11.08
C ARG A 22 -5.67 -8.28 -11.95
N ASP A 23 -6.58 -9.06 -11.40
CA ASP A 23 -7.34 -10.10 -12.11
C ASP A 23 -8.26 -9.50 -13.19
N LEU A 24 -8.66 -8.25 -13.04
CA LEU A 24 -9.37 -7.47 -14.05
C LEU A 24 -8.45 -6.79 -15.08
N GLY A 25 -7.14 -7.08 -15.05
CA GLY A 25 -6.17 -6.52 -15.99
C GLY A 25 -5.71 -5.10 -15.67
N ILE A 26 -6.01 -4.59 -14.48
CA ILE A 26 -5.60 -3.25 -14.05
C ILE A 26 -4.24 -3.31 -13.36
N GLY A 27 -3.30 -2.47 -13.80
CA GLY A 27 -1.99 -2.37 -13.17
C GLY A 27 -2.10 -1.86 -11.73
N VAL A 28 -1.46 -2.57 -10.80
CA VAL A 28 -1.42 -2.19 -9.37
C VAL A 28 0.01 -2.01 -8.91
N PHE A 29 0.37 -0.82 -8.48
CA PHE A 29 1.64 -0.53 -7.83
C PHE A 29 1.48 -0.71 -6.32
N ASP A 30 2.29 -1.59 -5.75
CA ASP A 30 2.34 -1.87 -4.32
C ASP A 30 3.71 -1.45 -3.78
N ALA A 31 3.75 -0.32 -3.08
CA ALA A 31 5.00 0.24 -2.55
C ALA A 31 5.70 -0.70 -1.56
N ASP A 32 4.95 -1.43 -0.74
CA ASP A 32 5.52 -2.38 0.23
C ASP A 32 6.17 -3.56 -0.51
N ALA A 33 5.53 -4.07 -1.56
CA ALA A 33 6.10 -5.12 -2.41
C ALA A 33 7.36 -4.62 -3.13
N GLU A 34 7.41 -3.36 -3.56
CA GLU A 34 8.61 -2.79 -4.17
C GLU A 34 9.75 -2.64 -3.17
N VAL A 35 9.49 -2.24 -1.93
CA VAL A 35 10.50 -2.25 -0.86
C VAL A 35 11.04 -3.67 -0.63
N HIS A 36 10.18 -4.70 -0.67
CA HIS A 36 10.62 -6.09 -0.59
C HIS A 36 11.61 -6.45 -1.69
N LYS A 37 11.34 -6.05 -2.93
CA LYS A 37 12.23 -6.27 -4.08
C LYS A 37 13.55 -5.50 -3.94
N LEU A 38 13.49 -4.25 -3.46
CA LEU A 38 14.68 -3.43 -3.21
C LEU A 38 15.61 -4.03 -2.15
N TYR A 39 15.06 -4.76 -1.16
CA TYR A 39 15.80 -5.41 -0.07
C TYR A 39 16.25 -6.84 -0.41
N ALA A 40 15.71 -7.45 -1.46
CA ALA A 40 16.05 -8.79 -1.89
C ALA A 40 17.50 -8.88 -2.39
N LYS A 41 18.00 -10.09 -2.57
CA LYS A 41 19.33 -10.33 -3.13
C LYS A 41 19.52 -9.63 -4.49
N GLY A 42 20.54 -8.78 -4.56
CA GLY A 42 20.80 -7.95 -5.75
C GLY A 42 19.88 -6.73 -5.89
N GLY A 43 19.03 -6.44 -4.91
CA GLY A 43 18.18 -5.26 -4.90
C GLY A 43 18.98 -3.96 -4.82
N GLU A 44 18.48 -2.92 -5.47
CA GLU A 44 19.17 -1.63 -5.63
C GLU A 44 19.45 -0.94 -4.29
N ALA A 45 18.62 -1.17 -3.25
CA ALA A 45 18.81 -0.59 -1.93
C ALA A 45 19.89 -1.29 -1.09
N VAL A 46 20.24 -2.55 -1.42
CA VAL A 46 21.16 -3.36 -0.59
C VAL A 46 22.52 -2.68 -0.37
N PRO A 47 23.26 -2.26 -1.40
CA PRO A 47 24.57 -1.64 -1.19
C PRO A 47 24.47 -0.28 -0.49
N LEU A 48 23.40 0.47 -0.72
CA LEU A 48 23.20 1.78 -0.10
C LEU A 48 22.86 1.67 1.40
N ILE A 49 22.01 0.70 1.74
CA ILE A 49 21.64 0.43 3.14
C ILE A 49 22.83 -0.17 3.89
N GLU A 50 23.59 -1.10 3.31
CA GLU A 50 24.78 -1.66 3.93
C GLU A 50 25.83 -0.59 4.21
N ALA A 51 26.05 0.36 3.29
CA ALA A 51 26.95 1.49 3.49
C ALA A 51 26.49 2.42 4.64
N ALA A 52 25.18 2.61 4.78
CA ALA A 52 24.59 3.47 5.81
C ALA A 52 24.47 2.78 7.18
N PHE A 53 24.28 1.46 7.18
CA PHE A 53 24.06 0.60 8.35
C PHE A 53 24.88 -0.69 8.22
N PRO A 54 26.20 -0.66 8.46
CA PRO A 54 27.06 -1.81 8.25
C PRO A 54 26.62 -3.05 9.05
N GLY A 55 26.67 -4.22 8.39
CA GLY A 55 26.37 -5.51 9.00
C GLY A 55 24.87 -5.88 9.00
N VAL A 56 24.05 -5.20 8.20
CA VAL A 56 22.61 -5.55 8.06
C VAL A 56 22.32 -6.43 6.83
N THR A 57 23.35 -6.81 6.07
CA THR A 57 23.20 -7.68 4.90
C THR A 57 23.53 -9.13 5.24
N ARG A 58 22.71 -10.07 4.76
CA ARG A 58 22.95 -11.52 4.78
C ARG A 58 22.64 -12.11 3.41
N ASP A 59 23.52 -12.97 2.92
CA ASP A 59 23.37 -13.64 1.62
C ASP A 59 23.07 -12.70 0.43
N GLY A 60 23.52 -11.45 0.54
CA GLY A 60 23.31 -10.42 -0.47
C GLY A 60 21.93 -9.75 -0.44
N ALA A 61 21.15 -9.96 0.62
CA ALA A 61 19.86 -9.31 0.88
C ALA A 61 19.88 -8.57 2.22
N ILE A 62 19.00 -7.62 2.42
CA ILE A 62 18.82 -6.93 3.71
C ILE A 62 18.12 -7.87 4.71
N ASP A 63 18.80 -8.14 5.83
CA ASP A 63 18.20 -8.76 7.00
C ASP A 63 17.36 -7.72 7.74
N ARG A 64 16.04 -7.85 7.63
CA ARG A 64 15.08 -6.88 8.20
C ARG A 64 15.12 -6.83 9.72
N THR A 65 15.46 -7.93 10.38
CA THR A 65 15.56 -7.98 11.83
C THR A 65 16.77 -7.18 12.29
N LEU A 66 17.91 -7.36 11.63
CA LEU A 66 19.12 -6.57 11.91
C LEU A 66 18.91 -5.09 11.61
N LEU A 67 18.30 -4.76 10.47
CA LEU A 67 18.00 -3.38 10.11
C LEU A 67 17.02 -2.74 11.10
N ALA A 68 15.94 -3.45 11.47
CA ALA A 68 15.00 -2.99 12.49
C ALA A 68 15.68 -2.67 13.81
N GLY A 69 16.62 -3.50 14.25
CA GLY A 69 17.43 -3.24 15.45
C GLY A 69 18.29 -1.98 15.38
N ARG A 70 18.57 -1.46 14.18
CA ARG A 70 19.33 -0.20 13.99
C ARG A 70 18.44 1.05 13.95
N VAL A 71 17.19 0.90 13.49
CA VAL A 71 16.31 2.05 13.23
C VAL A 71 15.16 2.19 14.24
N LEU A 72 14.74 1.09 14.88
CA LEU A 72 13.68 1.15 15.88
C LEU A 72 14.13 1.95 17.11
N GLY A 73 13.32 2.91 17.52
CA GLY A 73 13.65 3.81 18.64
C GLY A 73 14.71 4.87 18.32
N ASN A 74 15.19 4.94 17.08
CA ASN A 74 16.16 5.95 16.62
C ASN A 74 15.58 6.75 15.43
N PRO A 75 14.96 7.91 15.67
CA PRO A 75 14.36 8.73 14.62
C PRO A 75 15.35 9.24 13.56
N GLU A 76 16.61 9.45 13.92
CA GLU A 76 17.65 9.88 12.98
C GLU A 76 18.02 8.75 12.02
N ALA A 77 18.23 7.55 12.54
CA ALA A 77 18.49 6.37 11.73
C ALA A 77 17.31 6.03 10.82
N LEU A 78 16.08 6.19 11.30
CA LEU A 78 14.88 5.99 10.49
C LEU A 78 14.84 6.99 9.33
N ARG A 79 15.05 8.29 9.58
CA ARG A 79 15.12 9.31 8.52
C ARG A 79 16.22 9.02 7.50
N LYS A 80 17.39 8.52 7.95
CA LYS A 80 18.49 8.13 7.06
C LYS A 80 18.08 6.96 6.16
N LEU A 81 17.40 5.95 6.69
CA LEU A 81 16.86 4.83 5.92
C LEU A 81 15.81 5.30 4.89
N GLU A 82 14.86 6.12 5.32
CA GLU A 82 13.82 6.67 4.46
C GLU A 82 14.40 7.51 3.31
N ALA A 83 15.45 8.30 3.58
CA ALA A 83 16.14 9.09 2.55
C ALA A 83 16.81 8.22 1.48
N ILE A 84 17.15 6.96 1.78
CA ILE A 84 17.65 5.98 0.80
C ILE A 84 16.50 5.32 0.05
N VAL A 85 15.49 4.86 0.76
CA VAL A 85 14.44 3.98 0.21
C VAL A 85 13.39 4.76 -0.59
N HIS A 86 12.96 5.92 -0.10
CA HIS A 86 11.89 6.68 -0.75
C HIS A 86 12.21 7.11 -2.19
N PRO A 87 13.42 7.60 -2.53
CA PRO A 87 13.75 7.91 -3.93
C PRO A 87 13.68 6.69 -4.84
N LEU A 88 14.16 5.53 -4.38
CA LEU A 88 14.13 4.29 -5.15
C LEU A 88 12.69 3.82 -5.42
N VAL A 89 11.82 3.88 -4.41
CA VAL A 89 10.40 3.52 -4.57
C VAL A 89 9.71 4.49 -5.53
N ARG A 90 9.97 5.80 -5.40
CA ARG A 90 9.41 6.81 -6.32
C ARG A 90 9.85 6.61 -7.77
N GLU A 91 11.10 6.22 -7.98
CA GLU A 91 11.60 5.93 -9.33
C GLU A 91 10.92 4.70 -9.94
N ARG A 92 10.69 3.66 -9.14
CA ARG A 92 9.92 2.48 -9.56
C ARG A 92 8.47 2.81 -9.85
N GLU A 93 7.83 3.66 -9.03
CA GLU A 93 6.48 4.15 -9.29
C GLU A 93 6.40 4.91 -10.61
N LYS A 94 7.35 5.83 -10.87
CA LYS A 94 7.42 6.57 -12.15
C LYS A 94 7.58 5.64 -13.35
N ARG A 95 8.45 4.65 -13.23
CA ARG A 95 8.66 3.63 -14.29
C ARG A 95 7.38 2.84 -14.54
N PHE A 96 6.75 2.34 -13.49
CA PHE A 96 5.46 1.66 -13.57
C PHE A 96 4.40 2.53 -14.26
N MET A 97 4.27 3.80 -13.86
CA MET A 97 3.32 4.73 -14.47
C MET A 97 3.60 4.93 -15.97
N ALA A 98 4.87 5.07 -16.35
CA ALA A 98 5.27 5.24 -17.76
C ALA A 98 4.97 3.96 -18.58
N GLU A 99 5.26 2.79 -18.04
CA GLU A 99 4.96 1.49 -18.67
C GLU A 99 3.46 1.31 -18.88
N GLN A 100 2.64 1.60 -17.89
CA GLN A 100 1.18 1.51 -17.98
C GLN A 100 0.61 2.50 -18.99
N ALA A 101 1.13 3.72 -19.02
CA ALA A 101 0.74 4.74 -19.99
C ALA A 101 1.12 4.31 -21.42
N ALA A 102 2.31 3.78 -21.64
CA ALA A 102 2.78 3.26 -22.93
C ALA A 102 1.95 2.05 -23.41
N ALA A 103 1.47 1.22 -22.48
CA ALA A 103 0.56 0.11 -22.76
C ALA A 103 -0.89 0.57 -23.05
N GLY A 104 -1.19 1.87 -22.98
CA GLY A 104 -2.53 2.40 -23.20
C GLY A 104 -3.51 2.13 -22.05
N ALA A 105 -3.00 1.89 -20.84
CA ALA A 105 -3.85 1.65 -19.69
C ALA A 105 -4.79 2.85 -19.41
N ARG A 106 -6.08 2.58 -19.20
CA ARG A 106 -7.07 3.61 -18.89
C ARG A 106 -6.99 4.07 -17.44
N MET A 107 -6.61 3.16 -16.55
CA MET A 107 -6.45 3.41 -15.13
C MET A 107 -5.36 2.53 -14.53
N VAL A 108 -4.84 2.96 -13.37
CA VAL A 108 -3.93 2.21 -12.51
C VAL A 108 -4.34 2.37 -11.06
N VAL A 109 -3.96 1.43 -10.23
CA VAL A 109 -4.15 1.47 -8.77
C VAL A 109 -2.81 1.67 -8.08
N LEU A 110 -2.74 2.63 -7.17
CA LEU A 110 -1.66 2.79 -6.20
C LEU A 110 -2.14 2.25 -4.85
N ASP A 111 -1.53 1.17 -4.40
CA ASP A 111 -1.82 0.59 -3.08
C ASP A 111 -1.06 1.37 -2.00
N ILE A 112 -1.79 2.23 -1.27
CA ILE A 112 -1.23 3.17 -0.29
C ILE A 112 -1.90 2.95 1.08
N PRO A 113 -1.30 2.17 2.00
CA PRO A 113 -1.91 1.84 3.29
C PRO A 113 -2.31 3.05 4.14
N LEU A 114 -1.49 4.10 4.13
CA LEU A 114 -1.67 5.32 4.94
C LEU A 114 -1.94 6.54 4.06
N LEU A 115 -2.84 6.40 3.07
CA LEU A 115 -3.12 7.45 2.08
C LEU A 115 -3.55 8.76 2.74
N PHE A 116 -4.48 8.70 3.67
CA PHE A 116 -5.03 9.89 4.33
C PHE A 116 -4.14 10.43 5.45
N GLU A 117 -3.30 9.58 6.04
CA GLU A 117 -2.37 9.93 7.12
C GLU A 117 -1.08 10.57 6.57
N SER A 118 -0.69 10.23 5.33
CA SER A 118 0.58 10.69 4.72
C SER A 118 0.49 12.06 4.05
N GLY A 119 -0.68 12.69 4.02
CA GLY A 119 -0.88 14.00 3.42
C GLY A 119 -2.08 14.07 2.46
N PRO A 120 -2.28 15.20 1.80
CA PRO A 120 -3.39 15.36 0.87
C PRO A 120 -3.26 14.36 -0.28
N GLY A 121 -4.41 13.78 -0.65
CA GLY A 121 -4.53 12.79 -1.71
C GLY A 121 -4.28 13.34 -3.14
N ASP A 122 -3.47 14.38 -3.26
CA ASP A 122 -3.17 15.08 -4.53
C ASP A 122 -2.42 14.21 -5.56
N ARG A 123 -2.15 12.96 -5.19
CA ARG A 123 -1.46 11.98 -6.04
C ARG A 123 -2.41 11.05 -6.79
N VAL A 124 -3.70 11.09 -6.48
CA VAL A 124 -4.70 10.16 -7.02
C VAL A 124 -5.94 10.92 -7.49
N ASP A 125 -6.56 10.44 -8.57
CA ASP A 125 -7.80 11.03 -9.09
C ASP A 125 -9.00 10.62 -8.24
N TYR A 126 -9.03 9.37 -7.78
CA TYR A 126 -10.13 8.79 -6.98
C TYR A 126 -9.59 7.88 -5.90
N VAL A 127 -10.32 7.78 -4.80
CA VAL A 127 -9.96 6.95 -3.65
C VAL A 127 -10.96 5.82 -3.47
N VAL A 128 -10.46 4.60 -3.41
CA VAL A 128 -11.19 3.39 -3.03
C VAL A 128 -10.75 2.99 -1.63
N VAL A 129 -11.68 2.97 -0.68
CA VAL A 129 -11.45 2.50 0.68
C VAL A 129 -11.95 1.07 0.82
N VAL A 130 -11.12 0.20 1.35
CA VAL A 130 -11.49 -1.17 1.71
C VAL A 130 -11.87 -1.20 3.17
N SER A 131 -13.04 -1.70 3.49
CA SER A 131 -13.64 -1.67 4.82
C SER A 131 -14.32 -2.99 5.18
N ALA A 132 -14.46 -3.22 6.47
CA ALA A 132 -15.25 -4.30 7.06
C ALA A 132 -15.70 -3.87 8.48
N PRO A 133 -16.74 -4.47 9.06
CA PRO A 133 -17.09 -4.25 10.45
C PRO A 133 -15.92 -4.50 11.42
N ALA A 134 -15.91 -3.79 12.53
CA ALA A 134 -14.81 -3.83 13.50
C ALA A 134 -14.55 -5.25 14.05
N GLU A 135 -15.62 -6.03 14.23
CA GLU A 135 -15.52 -7.42 14.70
C GLU A 135 -14.77 -8.28 13.67
N VAL A 136 -15.12 -8.17 12.40
CA VAL A 136 -14.47 -8.88 11.28
C VAL A 136 -13.01 -8.46 11.15
N GLN A 137 -12.75 -7.17 11.26
CA GLN A 137 -11.39 -6.63 11.26
C GLN A 137 -10.54 -7.23 12.39
N ARG A 138 -11.08 -7.23 13.61
CA ARG A 138 -10.40 -7.77 14.79
C ARG A 138 -10.13 -9.26 14.66
N GLU A 139 -11.13 -10.04 14.25
CA GLU A 139 -10.98 -11.49 14.01
C GLU A 139 -9.85 -11.76 13.01
N ARG A 140 -9.86 -11.09 11.86
CA ARG A 140 -8.82 -11.24 10.83
C ARG A 140 -7.44 -10.80 11.31
N ALA A 141 -7.38 -9.74 12.11
CA ALA A 141 -6.12 -9.27 12.67
C ALA A 141 -5.55 -10.29 13.65
N MET A 142 -6.38 -10.82 14.58
CA MET A 142 -5.95 -11.81 15.57
C MET A 142 -5.55 -13.15 14.96
N ALA A 143 -6.07 -13.50 13.79
CA ALA A 143 -5.68 -14.71 13.06
C ALA A 143 -4.25 -14.61 12.45
N ARG A 144 -3.63 -13.43 12.42
CA ARG A 144 -2.28 -13.25 11.87
C ARG A 144 -1.21 -13.73 12.84
N PRO A 145 -0.18 -14.49 12.38
CA PRO A 145 0.90 -14.93 13.23
C PRO A 145 1.58 -13.76 13.96
N GLY A 146 1.76 -13.89 15.28
CA GLY A 146 2.44 -12.89 16.11
C GLY A 146 1.66 -11.60 16.38
N MET A 147 0.38 -11.53 15.99
CA MET A 147 -0.49 -10.42 16.37
C MET A 147 -1.02 -10.63 17.80
N THR A 148 -1.02 -9.56 18.59
CA THR A 148 -1.67 -9.51 19.91
C THR A 148 -2.66 -8.36 19.95
N ALA A 149 -3.55 -8.37 20.93
CA ALA A 149 -4.52 -7.29 21.11
C ALA A 149 -3.83 -5.93 21.28
N GLU A 150 -2.76 -5.87 22.07
CA GLU A 150 -2.00 -4.64 22.32
C GLU A 150 -1.34 -4.11 21.04
N LYS A 151 -0.75 -5.01 20.21
CA LYS A 151 -0.18 -4.62 18.92
C LYS A 151 -1.25 -4.12 17.95
N PHE A 152 -2.39 -4.78 17.91
CA PHE A 152 -3.49 -4.39 17.06
C PHE A 152 -4.00 -2.99 17.42
N GLU A 153 -4.28 -2.73 18.71
CA GLU A 153 -4.73 -1.43 19.20
C GLU A 153 -3.67 -0.34 18.93
N ALA A 154 -2.39 -0.64 19.14
CA ALA A 154 -1.30 0.29 18.85
C ALA A 154 -1.18 0.65 17.34
N ILE A 155 -1.53 -0.27 16.44
CA ILE A 155 -1.58 -0.01 15.01
C ILE A 155 -2.81 0.84 14.68
N LEU A 156 -3.99 0.48 15.21
CA LEU A 156 -5.22 1.24 14.99
C LEU A 156 -5.10 2.69 15.47
N ALA A 157 -4.47 2.91 16.63
CA ALA A 157 -4.27 4.25 17.19
C ALA A 157 -3.45 5.19 16.28
N LYS A 158 -2.68 4.64 15.33
CA LYS A 158 -1.88 5.40 14.35
C LYS A 158 -2.58 5.59 13.02
N GLN A 159 -3.71 4.93 12.82
CA GLN A 159 -4.47 4.99 11.58
C GLN A 159 -5.70 5.89 11.75
N MET A 160 -6.08 6.58 10.70
CA MET A 160 -7.36 7.29 10.65
C MET A 160 -8.51 6.29 10.89
N PRO A 161 -9.52 6.63 11.70
CA PRO A 161 -10.70 5.78 11.91
C PRO A 161 -11.37 5.40 10.58
N ASP A 162 -11.84 4.15 10.50
CA ASP A 162 -12.44 3.61 9.26
C ASP A 162 -13.65 4.42 8.79
N GLU A 163 -14.49 4.88 9.72
CA GLU A 163 -15.63 5.75 9.41
C GLU A 163 -15.20 7.03 8.69
N GLU A 164 -14.11 7.65 9.16
CA GLU A 164 -13.57 8.85 8.54
C GLU A 164 -12.97 8.56 7.16
N LYS A 165 -12.29 7.42 6.99
CA LYS A 165 -11.78 6.97 5.69
C LYS A 165 -12.92 6.78 4.70
N ARG A 166 -13.98 6.09 5.11
CA ARG A 166 -15.17 5.86 4.29
C ARG A 166 -15.86 7.16 3.87
N ARG A 167 -15.92 8.13 4.78
CA ARG A 167 -16.50 9.46 4.49
C ARG A 167 -15.71 10.23 3.43
N ARG A 168 -14.40 10.03 3.37
CA ARG A 168 -13.49 10.69 2.41
C ARG A 168 -13.32 9.92 1.11
N ALA A 169 -13.79 8.69 1.05
CA ALA A 169 -13.67 7.84 -0.12
C ALA A 169 -14.61 8.28 -1.24
N ASP A 170 -14.18 8.11 -2.49
CA ASP A 170 -15.07 8.15 -3.65
C ASP A 170 -15.84 6.84 -3.78
N PHE A 171 -15.22 5.72 -3.41
CA PHE A 171 -15.81 4.39 -3.42
C PHE A 171 -15.38 3.59 -2.19
N VAL A 172 -16.25 2.69 -1.74
CA VAL A 172 -15.99 1.78 -0.64
C VAL A 172 -16.20 0.35 -1.12
N VAL A 173 -15.27 -0.55 -0.78
CA VAL A 173 -15.42 -2.00 -0.97
C VAL A 173 -15.63 -2.63 0.40
N ASP A 174 -16.82 -3.18 0.63
CA ASP A 174 -17.11 -3.99 1.81
C ASP A 174 -16.60 -5.42 1.59
N THR A 175 -15.68 -5.85 2.42
CA THR A 175 -15.09 -7.20 2.35
C THR A 175 -15.68 -8.17 3.37
N SER A 176 -16.72 -7.78 4.11
CA SER A 176 -17.30 -8.62 5.19
C SER A 176 -18.10 -9.80 4.66
N GLN A 177 -18.64 -9.71 3.44
CA GLN A 177 -19.57 -10.70 2.87
C GLN A 177 -18.89 -11.71 1.91
N GLY A 178 -17.57 -11.88 2.04
CA GLY A 178 -16.80 -12.82 1.25
C GLY A 178 -16.20 -12.26 -0.03
N PHE A 179 -15.41 -13.12 -0.68
CA PHE A 179 -14.59 -12.73 -1.84
C PHE A 179 -15.45 -12.33 -3.06
N ASP A 180 -16.46 -13.13 -3.39
CA ASP A 180 -17.30 -12.91 -4.59
C ASP A 180 -18.06 -11.59 -4.48
N HIS A 181 -18.60 -11.28 -3.31
CA HIS A 181 -19.29 -10.01 -3.07
C HIS A 181 -18.35 -8.81 -3.22
N ALA A 182 -17.14 -8.90 -2.68
CA ALA A 182 -16.14 -7.85 -2.83
C ALA A 182 -15.71 -7.69 -4.30
N LEU A 183 -15.56 -8.80 -5.04
CA LEU A 183 -15.19 -8.78 -6.46
C LEU A 183 -16.26 -8.10 -7.31
N GLU A 184 -17.55 -8.36 -7.06
CA GLU A 184 -18.64 -7.69 -7.80
C GLU A 184 -18.62 -6.19 -7.55
N GLN A 185 -18.39 -5.74 -6.31
CA GLN A 185 -18.23 -4.31 -6.02
C GLN A 185 -17.04 -3.71 -6.77
N VAL A 186 -15.90 -4.41 -6.83
CA VAL A 186 -14.72 -3.94 -7.58
C VAL A 186 -15.03 -3.81 -9.07
N LYS A 187 -15.74 -4.76 -9.68
CA LYS A 187 -16.18 -4.68 -11.08
C LYS A 187 -17.08 -3.47 -11.33
N GLU A 188 -18.04 -3.22 -10.44
CA GLU A 188 -18.91 -2.05 -10.53
C GLU A 188 -18.13 -0.73 -10.40
N ILE A 189 -17.16 -0.67 -9.47
CA ILE A 189 -16.30 0.50 -9.29
C ILE A 189 -15.48 0.75 -10.56
N VAL A 190 -14.86 -0.29 -11.14
CA VAL A 190 -14.12 -0.18 -12.40
C VAL A 190 -14.99 0.37 -13.52
N SER A 191 -16.18 -0.18 -13.69
CA SER A 191 -17.14 0.30 -14.70
C SER A 191 -17.53 1.77 -14.52
N LYS A 192 -17.73 2.20 -13.26
CA LYS A 192 -18.02 3.61 -12.94
C LYS A 192 -16.83 4.51 -13.24
N LEU A 193 -15.62 4.09 -12.83
CA LEU A 193 -14.37 4.83 -13.04
C LEU A 193 -14.06 5.03 -14.53
N GLU A 194 -14.40 4.07 -15.39
CA GLU A 194 -14.22 4.19 -16.84
C GLU A 194 -15.00 5.34 -17.47
N ALA A 195 -16.13 5.73 -16.87
CA ALA A 195 -16.97 6.83 -17.31
C ALA A 195 -16.57 8.19 -16.71
N LEU A 196 -15.67 8.20 -15.71
CA LEU A 196 -15.31 9.42 -14.98
C LEU A 196 -14.11 10.16 -15.62
N PRO A 197 -14.10 11.50 -15.51
CA PRO A 197 -12.97 12.30 -15.99
C PRO A 197 -11.76 12.18 -15.08
N LYS A 198 -10.56 12.45 -15.61
CA LYS A 198 -9.36 12.65 -14.82
C LYS A 198 -9.51 13.92 -13.97
N ARG A 199 -9.19 13.84 -12.67
CA ARG A 199 -9.24 14.98 -11.72
C ARG A 199 -7.91 15.69 -11.58
N LEU A 200 -6.80 14.93 -11.63
CA LEU A 200 -5.47 15.51 -11.54
C LEU A 200 -5.13 16.25 -12.84
N ALA A 201 -4.69 17.49 -12.72
CA ALA A 201 -4.03 18.19 -13.81
C ALA A 201 -2.73 17.44 -14.16
N GLY A 202 -2.54 17.10 -15.42
CA GLY A 202 -1.38 16.37 -15.92
C GLY A 202 -0.08 17.15 -15.78
#